data_3ee56fa6e8f8663891129961c3a9b1b0
#
_entry.id   3ee56fa6e8f8663891129961c3a9b1b0
#
_cell.length_a   1.000
_cell.length_b   1.000
_cell.length_c   1.000
_cell.angle_alpha   90.00
_cell.angle_beta   90.00
_cell.angle_gamma   90.00
#
_symmetry.space_group_name_H-M   'P 1'
#
loop_
_entity.id
_entity.type
_entity.pdbx_description
1 polymer ?
#
loop_
_entity_poly.entity_id
_entity_poly.type
_entity_poly.pdbx_seq_one_letter_code
_entity_poly.pdbx_strand_id
1 'polypeptide(L)'
;MMNSNLLILPILLPLLCALLLVFTKNKNRVSKILYIGTMTVNTLISLALLIYVMNHKPITLDFGGWKAPFGIQFLGDTLSLLMVTVASFVVTLIMAYGFGPAEKRVNRYYLPTFILFLTTGVIGAFLTSDLFNLYVMFEIMLLASFVLVTLGQSIEQLRAAIIYVVLNIIGSWLFLLGIGLLYKLVGTLNFSQVALRLDDIHNNEMVVVIAIVFMIAFGSKASLVLFMWLPKAYAVLNTELAALFAALMTKVGAYALIRFFTLLFDPKPKIIKPIDKIT
;
A
#
# COMPACT_ATOMS: atom_id res chain seq x y z
N MET A 1 14.93 19.10 -14.61
CA MET A 1 14.91 17.88 -13.77
C MET A 1 13.82 18.03 -12.72
N MET A 2 12.90 17.09 -12.65
CA MET A 2 11.87 17.10 -11.60
C MET A 2 12.51 16.74 -10.25
N ASN A 3 12.15 17.46 -9.18
CA ASN A 3 12.71 17.21 -7.86
C ASN A 3 12.23 15.85 -7.36
N SER A 4 13.14 14.93 -6.99
CA SER A 4 12.81 13.59 -6.47
C SER A 4 11.91 13.65 -5.23
N ASN A 5 11.98 14.75 -4.45
CA ASN A 5 11.13 14.96 -3.28
C ASN A 5 9.63 15.02 -3.61
N LEU A 6 9.24 15.28 -4.87
CA LEU A 6 7.84 15.27 -5.26
C LEU A 6 7.20 13.87 -5.15
N LEU A 7 8.02 12.81 -5.18
CA LEU A 7 7.55 11.43 -5.08
C LEU A 7 6.88 11.12 -3.73
N ILE A 8 7.20 11.87 -2.67
CA ILE A 8 6.60 11.65 -1.34
C ILE A 8 5.22 12.31 -1.20
N LEU A 9 4.89 13.30 -2.05
CA LEU A 9 3.64 14.06 -1.92
C LEU A 9 2.38 13.17 -1.97
N PRO A 10 2.27 12.15 -2.85
CA PRO A 10 1.12 11.27 -2.86
C PRO A 10 0.87 10.52 -1.54
N ILE A 11 1.91 10.30 -0.72
CA ILE A 11 1.80 9.69 0.61
C ILE A 11 1.44 10.75 1.66
N LEU A 12 2.12 11.89 1.62
CA LEU A 12 1.98 12.93 2.65
C LEU A 12 0.63 13.64 2.59
N LEU A 13 0.09 13.90 1.40
CA LEU A 13 -1.16 14.64 1.26
C LEU A 13 -2.35 13.95 1.95
N PRO A 14 -2.65 12.66 1.68
CA PRO A 14 -3.74 11.99 2.38
C PRO A 14 -3.45 11.82 3.88
N LEU A 15 -2.19 11.58 4.27
CA LEU A 15 -1.79 11.47 5.67
C LEU A 15 -2.06 12.77 6.44
N LEU A 16 -1.57 13.90 5.94
CA LEU A 16 -1.76 15.20 6.58
C LEU A 16 -3.24 15.61 6.61
N CYS A 17 -3.98 15.33 5.53
CA CYS A 17 -5.42 15.56 5.50
C CYS A 17 -6.14 14.71 6.54
N ALA A 18 -5.79 13.43 6.70
CA ALA A 18 -6.36 12.55 7.71
C ALA A 18 -6.14 13.11 9.12
N LEU A 19 -4.91 13.56 9.43
CA LEU A 19 -4.59 14.18 10.72
C LEU A 19 -5.38 15.46 10.96
N LEU A 20 -5.50 16.33 9.96
CA LEU A 20 -6.29 17.57 10.06
C LEU A 20 -7.78 17.28 10.31
N LEU A 21 -8.33 16.23 9.68
CA LEU A 21 -9.73 15.86 9.85
C LEU A 21 -10.06 15.43 11.27
N VAL A 22 -9.12 14.88 12.03
CA VAL A 22 -9.32 14.54 13.44
C VAL A 22 -9.73 15.76 14.25
N PHE A 23 -9.22 16.94 13.93
CA PHE A 23 -9.50 18.20 14.63
C PHE A 23 -10.74 18.94 14.12
N THR A 24 -11.31 18.55 12.95
CA THR A 24 -12.40 19.29 12.30
C THR A 24 -13.78 18.71 12.60
N LYS A 25 -13.97 18.03 13.71
CA LYS A 25 -15.13 17.20 14.11
C LYS A 25 -16.55 17.77 13.82
N ASN A 26 -16.72 19.07 13.73
CA ASN A 26 -18.06 19.70 13.66
C ASN A 26 -18.37 20.47 12.38
N LYS A 27 -17.51 20.41 11.35
CA LYS A 27 -17.70 21.21 10.13
C LYS A 27 -17.85 20.33 8.90
N ASN A 28 -18.97 19.59 8.79
CA ASN A 28 -19.20 18.61 7.71
C ASN A 28 -18.91 19.13 6.29
N ARG A 29 -19.27 20.39 5.98
CA ARG A 29 -19.02 20.97 4.66
C ARG A 29 -17.54 21.25 4.43
N VAL A 30 -16.84 21.80 5.42
CA VAL A 30 -15.41 22.10 5.35
C VAL A 30 -14.61 20.81 5.24
N SER A 31 -14.93 19.80 6.07
CA SER A 31 -14.30 18.49 6.00
C SER A 31 -14.48 17.84 4.63
N LYS A 32 -15.71 17.92 4.05
CA LYS A 32 -15.99 17.37 2.74
C LYS A 32 -15.15 18.03 1.64
N ILE A 33 -15.05 19.35 1.64
CA ILE A 33 -14.23 20.09 0.67
C ILE A 33 -12.75 19.73 0.86
N LEU A 34 -12.29 19.63 2.11
CA LEU A 34 -10.91 19.34 2.43
C LEU A 34 -10.48 17.95 1.89
N TYR A 35 -11.21 16.87 2.23
CA TYR A 35 -10.79 15.54 1.81
C TYR A 35 -10.98 15.28 0.31
N ILE A 36 -12.05 15.77 -0.31
CA ILE A 36 -12.24 15.64 -1.77
C ILE A 36 -11.18 16.47 -2.50
N GLY A 37 -10.95 17.72 -2.08
CA GLY A 37 -9.94 18.58 -2.66
C GLY A 37 -8.55 17.99 -2.57
N THR A 38 -8.17 17.47 -1.40
CA THR A 38 -6.87 16.81 -1.21
C THR A 38 -6.72 15.58 -2.12
N MET A 39 -7.74 14.72 -2.21
CA MET A 39 -7.64 13.52 -3.06
C MET A 39 -7.66 13.85 -4.55
N THR A 40 -8.37 14.92 -4.96
CA THR A 40 -8.31 15.41 -6.34
C THR A 40 -6.91 15.92 -6.69
N VAL A 41 -6.33 16.74 -5.82
CA VAL A 41 -4.94 17.24 -5.99
C VAL A 41 -3.96 16.07 -6.01
N ASN A 42 -4.14 15.09 -5.12
CA ASN A 42 -3.30 13.90 -5.08
C ASN A 42 -3.35 13.10 -6.38
N THR A 43 -4.54 12.94 -6.96
CA THR A 43 -4.74 12.27 -8.26
C THR A 43 -4.02 13.02 -9.38
N LEU A 44 -4.13 14.36 -9.40
CA LEU A 44 -3.47 15.19 -10.43
C LEU A 44 -1.94 15.11 -10.31
N ILE A 45 -1.40 15.17 -9.09
CA ILE A 45 0.05 15.01 -8.85
C ILE A 45 0.51 13.63 -9.29
N SER A 46 -0.21 12.57 -8.92
CA SER A 46 0.14 11.20 -9.30
C SER A 46 0.13 11.00 -10.80
N LEU A 47 -0.86 11.58 -11.49
CA LEU A 47 -0.96 11.56 -12.96
C LEU A 47 0.21 12.32 -13.61
N ALA A 48 0.57 13.49 -13.09
CA ALA A 48 1.71 14.25 -13.58
C ALA A 48 3.03 13.51 -13.42
N LEU A 49 3.23 12.83 -12.26
CA LEU A 49 4.38 11.97 -11.99
C LEU A 49 4.42 10.77 -12.97
N LEU A 50 3.27 10.15 -13.22
CA LEU A 50 3.16 9.03 -14.17
C LEU A 50 3.56 9.46 -15.58
N ILE A 51 2.99 10.56 -16.09
CA ILE A 51 3.32 11.10 -17.43
C ILE A 51 4.81 11.45 -17.52
N TYR A 52 5.37 12.01 -16.46
CA TYR A 52 6.79 12.34 -16.42
C TYR A 52 7.66 11.08 -16.55
N VAL A 53 7.38 10.03 -15.76
CA VAL A 53 8.17 8.79 -15.77
C VAL A 53 7.99 7.97 -17.05
N MET A 54 6.82 8.04 -17.70
CA MET A 54 6.61 7.41 -19.01
C MET A 54 7.55 7.98 -20.10
N ASN A 55 7.95 9.25 -19.97
CA ASN A 55 8.81 9.94 -20.93
C ASN A 55 10.27 10.07 -20.47
N HIS A 56 10.57 9.70 -19.21
CA HIS A 56 11.88 9.83 -18.60
C HIS A 56 12.28 8.58 -17.82
N LYS A 57 13.36 8.67 -17.07
CA LYS A 57 13.80 7.57 -16.17
C LYS A 57 12.92 7.50 -14.91
N PRO A 58 12.81 6.31 -14.27
CA PRO A 58 12.19 6.18 -12.96
C PRO A 58 12.78 7.16 -11.94
N ILE A 59 11.94 7.61 -11.01
CA ILE A 59 12.33 8.53 -9.95
C ILE A 59 12.62 7.71 -8.70
N THR A 60 13.80 7.89 -8.09
CA THR A 60 14.14 7.33 -6.79
C THR A 60 14.26 8.42 -5.74
N LEU A 61 13.80 8.14 -4.54
CA LEU A 61 13.91 9.02 -3.39
C LEU A 61 14.49 8.24 -2.20
N ASP A 62 15.70 8.59 -1.79
CA ASP A 62 16.32 8.06 -0.59
C ASP A 62 15.88 8.90 0.62
N PHE A 63 15.16 8.26 1.56
CA PHE A 63 14.59 8.97 2.70
C PHE A 63 15.69 9.43 3.66
N GLY A 64 15.65 10.71 4.04
CA GLY A 64 16.66 11.29 4.91
C GLY A 64 18.07 11.38 4.31
N GLY A 65 18.23 11.16 3.00
CA GLY A 65 19.53 11.18 2.31
C GLY A 65 20.38 9.91 2.51
N TRP A 66 19.84 8.91 3.21
CA TRP A 66 20.51 7.62 3.42
C TRP A 66 20.27 6.70 2.22
N LYS A 67 21.35 6.38 1.52
CA LYS A 67 21.28 5.47 0.38
C LYS A 67 21.05 4.02 0.82
N ALA A 68 20.43 3.21 -0.06
CA ALA A 68 20.36 1.76 0.13
C ALA A 68 21.80 1.18 0.30
N PRO A 69 22.00 0.19 1.17
CA PRO A 69 21.01 -0.63 1.90
C PRO A 69 20.57 -0.07 3.27
N PHE A 70 21.05 1.08 3.72
CA PHE A 70 20.87 1.59 5.08
C PHE A 70 19.60 2.43 5.25
N GLY A 71 19.11 3.06 4.18
CA GLY A 71 17.92 3.93 4.21
C GLY A 71 16.73 3.32 3.48
N ILE A 72 15.52 3.79 3.85
CA ILE A 72 14.30 3.49 3.13
C ILE A 72 14.33 4.23 1.80
N GLN A 73 14.07 3.50 0.71
CA GLN A 73 14.00 4.06 -0.63
C GLN A 73 12.58 3.94 -1.17
N PHE A 74 12.11 5.00 -1.81
CA PHE A 74 10.89 5.01 -2.63
C PHE A 74 11.27 4.99 -4.11
N LEU A 75 10.50 4.24 -4.90
CA LEU A 75 10.68 4.09 -6.34
C LEU A 75 9.38 4.45 -7.07
N GLY A 76 9.42 5.50 -7.87
CA GLY A 76 8.36 5.86 -8.81
C GLY A 76 8.73 5.38 -10.20
N ASP A 77 8.31 4.19 -10.57
CA ASP A 77 8.36 3.67 -11.94
C ASP A 77 6.96 3.66 -12.57
N THR A 78 6.85 3.27 -13.82
CA THR A 78 5.59 3.29 -14.56
C THR A 78 4.52 2.43 -13.88
N LEU A 79 4.88 1.25 -13.36
CA LEU A 79 3.92 0.36 -12.71
C LEU A 79 3.44 0.94 -11.37
N SER A 80 4.35 1.39 -10.51
CA SER A 80 4.01 1.95 -9.20
C SER A 80 3.15 3.21 -9.34
N LEU A 81 3.53 4.14 -10.22
CA LEU A 81 2.79 5.38 -10.43
C LEU A 81 1.44 5.18 -11.14
N LEU A 82 1.33 4.17 -12.01
CA LEU A 82 0.04 3.76 -12.56
C LEU A 82 -0.90 3.30 -11.45
N MET A 83 -0.42 2.41 -10.56
CA MET A 83 -1.21 1.91 -9.44
C MET A 83 -1.59 3.03 -8.47
N VAL A 84 -0.67 3.95 -8.16
CA VAL A 84 -0.94 5.13 -7.33
C VAL A 84 -2.00 6.04 -7.95
N THR A 85 -1.89 6.30 -9.25
CA THR A 85 -2.84 7.17 -9.98
C THR A 85 -4.24 6.56 -9.99
N VAL A 86 -4.36 5.27 -10.33
CA VAL A 86 -5.65 4.57 -10.33
C VAL A 86 -6.24 4.51 -8.93
N ALA A 87 -5.44 4.18 -7.90
CA ALA A 87 -5.91 4.14 -6.52
C ALA A 87 -6.42 5.52 -6.06
N SER A 88 -5.65 6.58 -6.28
CA SER A 88 -6.03 7.94 -5.92
C SER A 88 -7.30 8.39 -6.64
N PHE A 89 -7.43 8.05 -7.93
CA PHE A 89 -8.61 8.38 -8.74
C PHE A 89 -9.87 7.69 -8.21
N VAL A 90 -9.79 6.37 -7.95
CA VAL A 90 -10.92 5.60 -7.43
C VAL A 90 -11.36 6.11 -6.06
N VAL A 91 -10.41 6.39 -5.16
CA VAL A 91 -10.71 6.98 -3.85
C VAL A 91 -11.38 8.34 -4.01
N THR A 92 -10.89 9.19 -4.93
CA THR A 92 -11.49 10.49 -5.21
C THR A 92 -12.94 10.35 -5.65
N LEU A 93 -13.25 9.41 -6.55
CA LEU A 93 -14.63 9.16 -7.01
C LEU A 93 -15.53 8.67 -5.88
N ILE A 94 -15.07 7.72 -5.07
CA ILE A 94 -15.85 7.18 -3.94
C ILE A 94 -16.13 8.28 -2.92
N MET A 95 -15.14 9.10 -2.59
CA MET A 95 -15.31 10.22 -1.66
C MET A 95 -16.18 11.34 -2.22
N ALA A 96 -16.14 11.59 -3.53
CA ALA A 96 -16.98 12.60 -4.20
C ALA A 96 -18.42 12.14 -4.32
N TYR A 97 -18.68 10.87 -4.65
CA TYR A 97 -20.01 10.27 -4.66
C TYR A 97 -20.67 10.41 -3.29
N GLY A 98 -19.87 10.29 -2.24
CA GLY A 98 -20.30 10.47 -0.87
C GLY A 98 -20.94 9.22 -0.29
N PHE A 99 -21.13 9.27 1.01
CA PHE A 99 -21.73 8.18 1.77
C PHE A 99 -23.23 8.45 1.93
N GLY A 100 -24.04 7.43 1.69
CA GLY A 100 -25.48 7.53 1.64
C GLY A 100 -26.15 8.00 2.94
N PRO A 101 -27.45 8.35 2.91
CA PRO A 101 -28.18 8.86 4.08
C PRO A 101 -28.34 7.83 5.21
N ALA A 102 -28.18 6.53 4.93
CA ALA A 102 -28.21 5.47 5.94
C ALA A 102 -27.09 5.60 7.00
N GLU A 103 -26.00 6.26 6.66
CA GLU A 103 -24.88 6.51 7.56
C GLU A 103 -25.11 7.63 8.58
N LYS A 104 -26.29 8.23 8.63
CA LYS A 104 -26.62 9.25 9.65
C LYS A 104 -26.48 8.75 11.09
N ARG A 105 -26.42 7.44 11.31
CA ARG A 105 -26.30 6.81 12.63
C ARG A 105 -24.89 6.39 13.03
N VAL A 106 -23.97 6.30 12.08
CA VAL A 106 -22.59 5.87 12.35
C VAL A 106 -21.70 7.10 12.36
N ASN A 107 -20.70 7.12 13.21
CA ASN A 107 -19.73 8.21 13.41
C ASN A 107 -19.14 8.72 12.08
N ARG A 108 -19.91 9.49 11.34
CA ARG A 108 -19.57 10.13 10.06
C ARG A 108 -18.24 10.89 10.07
N TYR A 109 -17.81 11.29 11.28
CA TYR A 109 -16.67 12.15 11.46
C TYR A 109 -15.32 11.46 11.17
N TYR A 110 -15.21 10.17 11.49
CA TYR A 110 -13.96 9.44 11.35
C TYR A 110 -13.85 8.63 10.05
N LEU A 111 -14.96 8.40 9.35
CA LEU A 111 -14.97 7.60 8.13
C LEU A 111 -14.00 8.13 7.07
N PRO A 112 -14.01 9.42 6.67
CA PRO A 112 -13.04 9.97 5.72
C PRO A 112 -11.60 9.87 6.23
N THR A 113 -11.39 10.06 7.52
CA THR A 113 -10.08 9.97 8.16
C THR A 113 -9.47 8.58 7.97
N PHE A 114 -10.22 7.51 8.26
CA PHE A 114 -9.72 6.15 8.10
C PHE A 114 -9.60 5.73 6.64
N ILE A 115 -10.43 6.26 5.73
CA ILE A 115 -10.24 6.07 4.29
C ILE A 115 -8.91 6.69 3.83
N LEU A 116 -8.57 7.88 4.33
CA LEU A 116 -7.31 8.54 3.99
C LEU A 116 -6.09 7.81 4.58
N PHE A 117 -6.17 7.29 5.82
CA PHE A 117 -5.12 6.45 6.38
C PHE A 117 -4.94 5.16 5.58
N LEU A 118 -6.03 4.49 5.20
CA LEU A 118 -6.00 3.32 4.33
C LEU A 118 -5.31 3.67 3.00
N THR A 119 -5.70 4.78 2.39
CA THR A 119 -5.13 5.25 1.11
C THR A 119 -3.64 5.56 1.25
N THR A 120 -3.21 6.16 2.36
CA THR A 120 -1.79 6.42 2.66
C THR A 120 -0.99 5.12 2.68
N GLY A 121 -1.48 4.09 3.37
CA GLY A 121 -0.84 2.77 3.41
C GLY A 121 -0.77 2.12 2.02
N VAL A 122 -1.85 2.19 1.24
CA VAL A 122 -1.91 1.67 -0.14
C VAL A 122 -0.89 2.35 -1.05
N ILE A 123 -0.86 3.69 -1.05
CA ILE A 123 0.06 4.47 -1.89
C ILE A 123 1.51 4.23 -1.46
N GLY A 124 1.75 4.20 -0.15
CA GLY A 124 3.07 3.90 0.40
C GLY A 124 3.56 2.51 0.00
N ALA A 125 2.68 1.51 0.00
CA ALA A 125 3.00 0.15 -0.45
C ALA A 125 3.34 0.08 -1.95
N PHE A 126 2.69 0.89 -2.79
CA PHE A 126 3.02 0.96 -4.22
C PHE A 126 4.34 1.66 -4.53
N LEU A 127 4.73 2.63 -3.71
CA LEU A 127 5.92 3.44 -3.96
C LEU A 127 7.18 2.91 -3.27
N THR A 128 7.05 2.08 -2.25
CA THR A 128 8.23 1.60 -1.51
C THR A 128 9.09 0.64 -2.33
N SER A 129 10.39 0.75 -2.17
CA SER A 129 11.41 -0.18 -2.70
C SER A 129 12.12 -0.95 -1.59
N ASP A 130 11.51 -1.02 -0.40
CA ASP A 130 12.05 -1.71 0.77
C ASP A 130 10.99 -2.64 1.36
N LEU A 131 11.37 -3.90 1.65
CA LEU A 131 10.45 -4.94 2.14
C LEU A 131 9.93 -4.65 3.56
N PHE A 132 10.75 -4.06 4.42
CA PHE A 132 10.30 -3.72 5.76
C PHE A 132 9.33 -2.55 5.73
N ASN A 133 9.63 -1.54 4.91
CA ASN A 133 8.71 -0.42 4.73
C ASN A 133 7.40 -0.87 4.04
N LEU A 134 7.45 -1.85 3.13
CA LEU A 134 6.24 -2.48 2.56
C LEU A 134 5.39 -3.13 3.65
N TYR A 135 6.01 -3.82 4.60
CA TYR A 135 5.33 -4.38 5.77
C TYR A 135 4.65 -3.27 6.59
N VAL A 136 5.37 -2.19 6.91
CA VAL A 136 4.82 -1.06 7.68
C VAL A 136 3.63 -0.41 6.95
N MET A 137 3.71 -0.22 5.64
CA MET A 137 2.61 0.35 4.84
C MET A 137 1.40 -0.59 4.79
N PHE A 138 1.61 -1.91 4.76
CA PHE A 138 0.54 -2.89 4.90
C PHE A 138 -0.13 -2.80 6.28
N GLU A 139 0.63 -2.63 7.36
CA GLU A 139 0.05 -2.51 8.70
C GLU A 139 -0.80 -1.24 8.84
N ILE A 140 -0.34 -0.09 8.31
CA ILE A 140 -1.12 1.16 8.29
C ILE A 140 -2.44 0.93 7.54
N MET A 141 -2.38 0.32 6.35
CA MET A 141 -3.56 0.00 5.54
C MET A 141 -4.53 -0.92 6.29
N LEU A 142 -4.01 -1.99 6.93
CA LEU A 142 -4.82 -2.97 7.63
C LEU A 142 -5.47 -2.40 8.88
N LEU A 143 -4.73 -1.66 9.70
CA LEU A 143 -5.27 -1.03 10.91
C LEU A 143 -6.43 -0.08 10.57
N ALA A 144 -6.27 0.74 9.53
CA ALA A 144 -7.33 1.62 9.06
C ALA A 144 -8.55 0.81 8.56
N SER A 145 -8.32 -0.27 7.83
CA SER A 145 -9.38 -1.13 7.30
C SER A 145 -10.14 -1.87 8.41
N PHE A 146 -9.47 -2.30 9.49
CA PHE A 146 -10.11 -2.92 10.64
C PHE A 146 -11.15 -2.00 11.26
N VAL A 147 -10.79 -0.72 11.44
CA VAL A 147 -11.74 0.28 11.94
C VAL A 147 -12.91 0.45 10.96
N LEU A 148 -12.64 0.54 9.66
CA LEU A 148 -13.70 0.73 8.65
C LEU A 148 -14.71 -0.42 8.62
N VAL A 149 -14.28 -1.67 8.84
CA VAL A 149 -15.20 -2.83 8.91
C VAL A 149 -16.09 -2.76 10.15
N THR A 150 -15.62 -2.20 11.26
CA THR A 150 -16.36 -2.17 12.54
C THR A 150 -17.24 -0.93 12.74
N LEU A 151 -17.16 0.07 11.85
CA LEU A 151 -17.84 1.37 12.04
C LEU A 151 -19.39 1.28 12.20
N GLY A 152 -20.02 0.29 11.59
CA GLY A 152 -21.49 0.10 11.69
C GLY A 152 -21.96 -0.49 13.00
N GLN A 153 -21.06 -1.00 13.86
CA GLN A 153 -21.30 -1.52 15.21
C GLN A 153 -22.36 -2.63 15.30
N SER A 154 -22.71 -3.30 14.20
CA SER A 154 -23.59 -4.46 14.24
C SER A 154 -22.82 -5.72 14.71
N ILE A 155 -23.55 -6.66 15.33
CA ILE A 155 -22.96 -7.94 15.77
C ILE A 155 -22.36 -8.71 14.58
N GLU A 156 -23.00 -8.62 13.43
CA GLU A 156 -22.55 -9.26 12.19
C GLU A 156 -21.24 -8.64 11.70
N GLN A 157 -21.14 -7.32 11.70
CA GLN A 157 -19.91 -6.61 11.36
C GLN A 157 -18.78 -6.95 12.34
N LEU A 158 -19.04 -7.03 13.63
CA LEU A 158 -18.04 -7.38 14.63
C LEU A 158 -17.51 -8.81 14.42
N ARG A 159 -18.41 -9.79 14.15
CA ARG A 159 -18.02 -11.16 13.82
C ARG A 159 -17.17 -11.24 12.54
N ALA A 160 -17.59 -10.53 11.49
CA ALA A 160 -16.82 -10.47 10.25
C ALA A 160 -15.45 -9.80 10.44
N ALA A 161 -15.39 -8.72 11.23
CA ALA A 161 -14.16 -8.02 11.57
C ALA A 161 -13.17 -8.92 12.32
N ILE A 162 -13.63 -9.74 13.29
CA ILE A 162 -12.74 -10.68 13.99
C ILE A 162 -12.08 -11.64 13.01
N ILE A 163 -12.86 -12.24 12.10
CA ILE A 163 -12.32 -13.17 11.09
C ILE A 163 -11.34 -12.44 10.17
N TYR A 164 -11.70 -11.23 9.72
CA TYR A 164 -10.88 -10.37 8.89
C TYR A 164 -9.53 -10.07 9.57
N VAL A 165 -9.56 -9.63 10.82
CA VAL A 165 -8.37 -9.28 11.62
C VAL A 165 -7.48 -10.50 11.80
N VAL A 166 -8.02 -11.61 12.28
CA VAL A 166 -7.24 -12.84 12.58
C VAL A 166 -6.51 -13.36 11.35
N LEU A 167 -7.21 -13.49 10.21
CA LEU A 167 -6.59 -14.01 8.98
C LEU A 167 -5.53 -13.06 8.41
N ASN A 168 -5.76 -11.74 8.52
CA ASN A 168 -4.79 -10.76 8.06
C ASN A 168 -3.57 -10.66 8.98
N ILE A 169 -3.72 -10.81 10.30
CA ILE A 169 -2.59 -10.87 11.24
C ILE A 169 -1.71 -12.08 10.96
N ILE A 170 -2.29 -13.25 10.69
CA ILE A 170 -1.52 -14.45 10.31
C ILE A 170 -0.67 -14.15 9.05
N GLY A 171 -1.27 -13.55 8.03
CA GLY A 171 -0.53 -13.12 6.83
C GLY A 171 0.59 -12.12 7.13
N SER A 172 0.37 -11.18 8.06
CA SER A 172 1.39 -10.22 8.50
C SER A 172 2.54 -10.88 9.25
N TRP A 173 2.27 -11.85 10.13
CA TRP A 173 3.31 -12.60 10.81
C TRP A 173 4.15 -13.45 9.86
N LEU A 174 3.52 -14.10 8.87
CA LEU A 174 4.25 -14.82 7.82
C LEU A 174 5.14 -13.87 7.01
N PHE A 175 4.63 -12.67 6.71
CA PHE A 175 5.43 -11.66 6.01
C PHE A 175 6.65 -11.24 6.84
N LEU A 176 6.48 -10.96 8.13
CA LEU A 176 7.56 -10.58 9.03
C LEU A 176 8.59 -11.72 9.20
N LEU A 177 8.13 -12.97 9.29
CA LEU A 177 8.99 -14.16 9.30
C LEU A 177 9.83 -14.23 8.01
N GLY A 178 9.19 -14.04 6.83
CA GLY A 178 9.88 -14.00 5.54
C GLY A 178 10.94 -12.92 5.47
N ILE A 179 10.65 -11.70 5.98
CA ILE A 179 11.61 -10.60 6.10
C ILE A 179 12.81 -11.03 6.95
N GLY A 180 12.59 -11.63 8.11
CA GLY A 180 13.66 -12.07 9.00
C GLY A 180 14.58 -13.13 8.36
N LEU A 181 13.98 -14.12 7.69
CA LEU A 181 14.73 -15.15 6.97
C LEU A 181 15.53 -14.58 5.80
N LEU A 182 14.91 -13.69 5.02
CA LEU A 182 15.58 -13.03 3.90
C LEU A 182 16.74 -12.15 4.37
N TYR A 183 16.52 -11.35 5.42
CA TYR A 183 17.56 -10.49 5.99
C TYR A 183 18.75 -11.29 6.52
N LYS A 184 18.48 -12.43 7.18
CA LYS A 184 19.55 -13.37 7.62
C LYS A 184 20.38 -13.87 6.45
N LEU A 185 19.75 -14.11 5.29
CA LEU A 185 20.40 -14.68 4.11
C LEU A 185 21.20 -13.64 3.32
N VAL A 186 20.62 -12.46 3.08
CA VAL A 186 21.19 -11.45 2.17
C VAL A 186 21.66 -10.17 2.86
N GLY A 187 21.30 -9.93 4.13
CA GLY A 187 21.73 -8.77 4.91
C GLY A 187 21.16 -7.43 4.45
N THR A 188 20.09 -7.41 3.64
CA THR A 188 19.43 -6.21 3.16
C THR A 188 17.96 -6.47 2.84
N LEU A 189 17.12 -5.43 2.85
CA LEU A 189 15.69 -5.51 2.52
C LEU A 189 15.29 -4.60 1.35
N ASN A 190 16.25 -3.86 0.79
CA ASN A 190 16.00 -3.07 -0.42
C ASN A 190 15.89 -4.00 -1.63
N PHE A 191 14.82 -3.88 -2.43
CA PHE A 191 14.52 -4.77 -3.55
C PHE A 191 15.67 -4.91 -4.54
N SER A 192 16.32 -3.81 -4.93
CA SER A 192 17.41 -3.84 -5.90
C SER A 192 18.65 -4.54 -5.37
N GLN A 193 18.98 -4.32 -4.09
CA GLN A 193 20.12 -4.95 -3.44
C GLN A 193 19.87 -6.45 -3.15
N VAL A 194 18.62 -6.79 -2.77
CA VAL A 194 18.22 -8.20 -2.59
C VAL A 194 18.34 -8.96 -3.90
N ALA A 195 17.84 -8.39 -5.01
CA ALA A 195 17.95 -9.03 -6.34
C ALA A 195 19.41 -9.33 -6.71
N LEU A 196 20.31 -8.35 -6.54
CA LEU A 196 21.74 -8.53 -6.84
C LEU A 196 22.40 -9.62 -5.98
N ARG A 197 22.07 -9.68 -4.67
CA ARG A 197 22.68 -10.66 -3.76
C ARG A 197 22.08 -12.07 -3.90
N LEU A 198 20.84 -12.18 -4.34
CA LEU A 198 20.22 -13.47 -4.62
C LEU A 198 20.79 -14.13 -5.87
N ASP A 199 21.25 -13.35 -6.86
CA ASP A 199 21.90 -13.90 -8.06
C ASP A 199 23.15 -14.74 -7.71
N ASP A 200 23.86 -14.40 -6.64
CA ASP A 200 25.06 -15.12 -6.18
C ASP A 200 24.73 -16.44 -5.45
N ILE A 201 23.47 -16.65 -5.02
CA ILE A 201 23.07 -17.76 -4.13
C ILE A 201 21.86 -18.56 -4.62
N HIS A 202 21.61 -18.59 -5.93
CA HIS A 202 20.42 -19.23 -6.54
C HIS A 202 20.14 -20.68 -6.13
N ASN A 203 21.18 -21.46 -5.86
CA ASN A 203 21.06 -22.88 -5.53
C ASN A 203 20.84 -23.15 -4.01
N ASN A 204 20.52 -22.14 -3.23
CA ASN A 204 20.31 -22.31 -1.82
C ASN A 204 18.83 -22.71 -1.55
N GLU A 205 18.62 -23.86 -0.91
CA GLU A 205 17.27 -24.35 -0.54
C GLU A 205 16.49 -23.34 0.29
N MET A 206 17.17 -22.51 1.10
CA MET A 206 16.53 -21.46 1.89
C MET A 206 15.83 -20.39 1.01
N VAL A 207 16.32 -20.14 -0.21
CA VAL A 207 15.67 -19.21 -1.15
C VAL A 207 14.28 -19.70 -1.54
N VAL A 208 14.15 -21.02 -1.77
CA VAL A 208 12.84 -21.63 -2.08
C VAL A 208 11.88 -21.51 -0.89
N VAL A 209 12.36 -21.79 0.31
CA VAL A 209 11.55 -21.65 1.54
C VAL A 209 11.08 -20.21 1.72
N ILE A 210 11.97 -19.24 1.56
CA ILE A 210 11.65 -17.80 1.65
C ILE A 210 10.62 -17.42 0.59
N ALA A 211 10.77 -17.88 -0.65
CA ALA A 211 9.83 -17.63 -1.74
C ALA A 211 8.43 -18.17 -1.41
N ILE A 212 8.33 -19.39 -0.87
CA ILE A 212 7.06 -19.98 -0.45
C ILE A 212 6.40 -19.16 0.66
N VAL A 213 7.17 -18.76 1.68
CA VAL A 213 6.66 -17.93 2.79
C VAL A 213 6.09 -16.60 2.26
N PHE A 214 6.81 -15.89 1.39
CA PHE A 214 6.32 -14.65 0.79
C PHE A 214 5.11 -14.89 -0.13
N MET A 215 5.10 -16.00 -0.87
CA MET A 215 3.95 -16.35 -1.72
C MET A 215 2.68 -16.53 -0.90
N ILE A 216 2.76 -17.22 0.25
CA ILE A 216 1.63 -17.38 1.17
C ILE A 216 1.26 -16.04 1.81
N ALA A 217 2.23 -15.25 2.27
CA ALA A 217 2.00 -13.97 2.91
C ALA A 217 1.31 -12.97 1.98
N PHE A 218 1.84 -12.73 0.79
CA PHE A 218 1.24 -11.82 -0.20
C PHE A 218 -0.03 -12.41 -0.82
N GLY A 219 -0.07 -13.73 -1.03
CA GLY A 219 -1.26 -14.45 -1.50
C GLY A 219 -2.43 -14.31 -0.54
N SER A 220 -2.20 -14.32 0.78
CA SER A 220 -3.24 -14.06 1.77
C SER A 220 -3.78 -12.62 1.70
N LYS A 221 -2.92 -11.63 1.44
CA LYS A 221 -3.31 -10.23 1.24
C LYS A 221 -4.05 -10.03 -0.10
N ALA A 222 -3.65 -10.76 -1.13
CA ALA A 222 -4.32 -10.76 -2.43
C ALA A 222 -5.62 -11.58 -2.46
N SER A 223 -5.98 -12.25 -1.35
CA SER A 223 -7.09 -13.20 -1.26
C SER A 223 -6.99 -14.39 -2.24
N LEU A 224 -5.78 -14.82 -2.55
CA LEU A 224 -5.52 -16.05 -3.30
C LEU A 224 -5.38 -17.24 -2.35
N VAL A 225 -4.78 -17.00 -1.18
CA VAL A 225 -4.64 -17.95 -0.07
C VAL A 225 -5.37 -17.35 1.14
N LEU A 226 -5.98 -18.19 1.98
CA LEU A 226 -6.77 -17.73 3.14
C LEU A 226 -7.86 -16.72 2.78
N PHE A 227 -8.50 -16.90 1.64
CA PHE A 227 -9.45 -15.94 1.03
C PHE A 227 -10.76 -15.74 1.82
N MET A 228 -11.02 -16.55 2.86
CA MET A 228 -12.30 -16.53 3.59
C MET A 228 -12.65 -15.21 4.27
N TRP A 229 -11.66 -14.33 4.48
CA TRP A 229 -11.90 -13.00 5.04
C TRP A 229 -12.65 -12.08 4.05
N LEU A 230 -12.40 -12.24 2.75
CA LEU A 230 -12.93 -11.36 1.71
C LEU A 230 -14.47 -11.40 1.60
N PRO A 231 -15.12 -12.56 1.36
CA PRO A 231 -16.57 -12.59 1.25
C PRO A 231 -17.26 -12.19 2.56
N LYS A 232 -16.70 -12.56 3.71
CA LYS A 232 -17.28 -12.21 5.02
C LYS A 232 -17.19 -10.71 5.33
N ALA A 233 -16.05 -10.08 5.05
CA ALA A 233 -15.90 -8.65 5.24
C ALA A 233 -16.79 -7.85 4.27
N TYR A 234 -16.83 -8.23 2.99
CA TYR A 234 -17.57 -7.50 1.98
C TYR A 234 -19.09 -7.58 2.14
N ALA A 235 -19.60 -8.70 2.64
CA ALA A 235 -21.03 -8.89 2.89
C ALA A 235 -21.63 -7.93 3.94
N VAL A 236 -20.79 -7.44 4.85
CA VAL A 236 -21.24 -6.57 5.96
C VAL A 236 -20.92 -5.08 5.76
N LEU A 237 -20.13 -4.77 4.71
CA LEU A 237 -19.77 -3.38 4.38
C LEU A 237 -20.88 -2.71 3.56
N ASN A 238 -21.01 -1.39 3.73
CA ASN A 238 -21.81 -0.56 2.83
C ASN A 238 -21.21 -0.61 1.42
N THR A 239 -22.04 -0.35 0.40
CA THR A 239 -21.66 -0.43 -1.01
C THR A 239 -20.41 0.38 -1.33
N GLU A 240 -20.28 1.59 -0.78
CA GLU A 240 -19.16 2.49 -1.00
C GLU A 240 -17.86 1.94 -0.39
N LEU A 241 -17.94 1.42 0.84
CA LEU A 241 -16.79 0.78 1.49
C LEU A 241 -16.42 -0.55 0.85
N ALA A 242 -17.41 -1.34 0.44
CA ALA A 242 -17.18 -2.58 -0.29
C ALA A 242 -16.47 -2.31 -1.63
N ALA A 243 -16.89 -1.27 -2.36
CA ALA A 243 -16.23 -0.82 -3.58
C ALA A 243 -14.79 -0.36 -3.32
N LEU A 244 -14.54 0.40 -2.25
CA LEU A 244 -13.20 0.83 -1.83
C LEU A 244 -12.28 -0.36 -1.53
N PHE A 245 -12.76 -1.31 -0.75
CA PHE A 245 -12.00 -2.51 -0.39
C PHE A 245 -11.70 -3.37 -1.62
N ALA A 246 -12.71 -3.56 -2.50
CA ALA A 246 -12.53 -4.29 -3.75
C ALA A 246 -11.52 -3.62 -4.69
N ALA A 247 -11.50 -2.30 -4.73
CA ALA A 247 -10.58 -1.56 -5.59
C ALA A 247 -9.13 -1.56 -5.08
N LEU A 248 -8.89 -1.57 -3.77
CA LEU A 248 -7.58 -1.34 -3.18
C LEU A 248 -6.96 -2.58 -2.54
N MET A 249 -7.65 -3.23 -1.60
CA MET A 249 -7.04 -4.18 -0.68
C MET A 249 -6.37 -5.36 -1.37
N THR A 250 -7.09 -6.06 -2.25
CA THR A 250 -6.56 -7.21 -2.98
C THR A 250 -5.49 -6.84 -4.02
N LYS A 251 -5.58 -5.61 -4.57
CA LYS A 251 -4.64 -5.12 -5.59
C LYS A 251 -3.27 -4.82 -5.01
N VAL A 252 -3.20 -4.36 -3.76
CA VAL A 252 -1.92 -4.14 -3.07
C VAL A 252 -1.20 -5.49 -2.85
N GLY A 253 -1.92 -6.53 -2.44
CA GLY A 253 -1.37 -7.88 -2.32
C GLY A 253 -0.88 -8.45 -3.67
N ALA A 254 -1.69 -8.31 -4.72
CA ALA A 254 -1.31 -8.73 -6.07
C ALA A 254 -0.09 -7.95 -6.60
N TYR A 255 -0.05 -6.64 -6.37
CA TYR A 255 1.10 -5.82 -6.71
C TYR A 255 2.38 -6.29 -5.99
N ALA A 256 2.29 -6.59 -4.70
CA ALA A 256 3.43 -7.09 -3.93
C ALA A 256 3.93 -8.44 -4.48
N LEU A 257 3.01 -9.36 -4.86
CA LEU A 257 3.38 -10.61 -5.54
C LEU A 257 4.14 -10.33 -6.85
N ILE A 258 3.58 -9.48 -7.71
CA ILE A 258 4.22 -9.14 -8.99
C ILE A 258 5.60 -8.56 -8.73
N ARG A 259 5.72 -7.54 -7.87
CA ARG A 259 6.99 -6.88 -7.57
C ARG A 259 8.02 -7.84 -7.01
N PHE A 260 7.64 -8.62 -5.99
CA PHE A 260 8.56 -9.52 -5.33
C PHE A 260 9.08 -10.58 -6.30
N PHE A 261 8.19 -11.27 -7.03
CA PHE A 261 8.60 -12.37 -7.88
C PHE A 261 9.28 -11.93 -9.18
N THR A 262 8.88 -10.80 -9.77
CA THR A 262 9.54 -10.31 -10.99
C THR A 262 10.89 -9.64 -10.71
N LEU A 263 11.09 -9.04 -9.56
CA LEU A 263 12.39 -8.39 -9.24
C LEU A 263 13.41 -9.36 -8.66
N LEU A 264 12.97 -10.36 -7.88
CA LEU A 264 13.89 -11.24 -7.15
C LEU A 264 14.18 -12.54 -7.90
N PHE A 265 13.30 -12.99 -8.81
CA PHE A 265 13.44 -14.28 -9.48
C PHE A 265 13.52 -14.17 -11.01
N ASP A 266 13.58 -12.96 -11.57
CA ASP A 266 13.89 -12.76 -12.98
C ASP A 266 15.41 -12.77 -13.17
N PRO A 267 16.00 -13.75 -13.91
CA PRO A 267 17.43 -13.83 -14.13
C PRO A 267 18.02 -12.66 -14.95
N LYS A 268 17.17 -11.77 -15.46
CA LYS A 268 17.59 -10.52 -16.14
C LYS A 268 16.63 -9.38 -15.77
N PRO A 269 16.76 -8.74 -14.60
CA PRO A 269 15.94 -7.59 -14.27
C PRO A 269 16.24 -6.44 -15.25
N LYS A 270 15.48 -6.36 -16.35
CA LYS A 270 15.59 -5.28 -17.34
C LYS A 270 15.14 -3.92 -16.81
N ILE A 271 14.57 -3.86 -15.61
CA ILE A 271 13.88 -2.67 -15.08
C ILE A 271 14.78 -1.84 -14.17
N ILE A 272 15.78 -2.42 -13.55
CA ILE A 272 16.71 -1.67 -12.69
C ILE A 272 18.13 -1.89 -13.23
N LYS A 273 18.53 -1.05 -14.17
CA LYS A 273 19.98 -0.91 -14.42
C LYS A 273 20.59 -0.38 -13.13
N PRO A 274 21.65 -1.02 -12.60
CA PRO A 274 22.35 -0.49 -11.44
C PRO A 274 22.78 0.93 -11.74
N ILE A 275 22.44 1.86 -10.85
CA ILE A 275 22.84 3.27 -10.90
C ILE A 275 24.37 3.40 -10.64
N ASP A 276 25.06 2.29 -10.43
CA ASP A 276 26.46 2.26 -10.05
C ASP A 276 27.38 2.05 -11.25
N LYS A 277 27.47 3.03 -12.10
CA LYS A 277 28.69 3.38 -12.82
C LYS A 277 28.75 4.90 -12.98
N ILE A 278 28.82 5.60 -11.84
CA ILE A 278 29.36 6.95 -11.80
C ILE A 278 30.42 6.91 -10.71
N THR A 279 31.63 6.61 -11.18
CA THR A 279 32.88 7.01 -10.51
C THR A 279 32.88 8.51 -10.28
#